data_9c539ee23d5ad7745ee8855944bb9c0b
#
_entry.id   9c539ee23d5ad7745ee8855944bb9c0b
#
_cell.length_a   1.000
_cell.length_b   1.000
_cell.length_c   1.000
_cell.angle_alpha   90.00
_cell.angle_beta   90.00
_cell.angle_gamma   90.00
#
_symmetry.space_group_name_H-M   'P 1'
#
loop_
_entity.id
_entity.type
_entity.pdbx_description
1 polymer ?
#
loop_
_entity_poly.entity_id
_entity_poly.type
_entity_poly.pdbx_seq_one_letter_code
_entity_poly.pdbx_strand_id
1 'polypeptide(L)'
;MVLVKNENKVLPLAKGTRVALFGKGTFDYVKGGGGSGDVTCEYIRTLYDGLKSKADKVGIFEELCDFYREDIKKQYQNGAVPGMTIEPQIPGELIKKAESYTDTAIISICRFSGEGWDRTAYIDPENKAICDSEVEMTKRAAGIFSNGDFCLSDGEQQMVDLVKEHFDKVIVVMNVGGMVDTSWFAEDDLISSVLFAFQGGMEGGTAAAELLLGEGNPSGKLSDTLAKSLQDYPSSESFHESRDYVDYVEDIYVGYRYFETIPGAREKVNYPFGFGLSYTTFSMEADGFSYAENQVSFVMK
;
A
#
# COMPACT_ATOMS: atom_id res chain seq x y z
N MET A 1 9.09 -1.93 5.89
CA MET A 1 8.56 -1.05 4.83
C MET A 1 9.46 -1.12 3.61
N VAL A 2 8.91 -0.96 2.40
CA VAL A 2 9.65 -1.12 1.14
C VAL A 2 9.44 0.10 0.25
N LEU A 3 10.51 0.77 -0.11
CA LEU A 3 10.50 1.84 -1.10
C LEU A 3 10.55 1.21 -2.50
N VAL A 4 9.50 1.37 -3.30
CA VAL A 4 9.44 0.75 -4.64
C VAL A 4 9.64 1.75 -5.77
N LYS A 5 9.46 3.04 -5.52
CA LYS A 5 9.69 4.11 -6.48
C LYS A 5 10.24 5.36 -5.79
N ASN A 6 11.21 6.05 -6.40
CA ASN A 6 11.75 7.31 -5.89
C ASN A 6 12.44 8.09 -7.02
N GLU A 7 11.62 8.68 -7.87
CA GLU A 7 12.08 9.46 -9.00
C GLU A 7 12.61 10.83 -8.53
N ASN A 8 13.64 11.32 -9.21
CA ASN A 8 14.25 12.61 -8.94
C ASN A 8 14.69 12.80 -7.47
N LYS A 9 14.82 11.72 -6.70
CA LYS A 9 15.17 11.74 -5.27
C LYS A 9 14.25 12.66 -4.45
N VAL A 10 12.94 12.59 -4.71
CA VAL A 10 11.93 13.34 -3.94
C VAL A 10 11.94 12.92 -2.47
N LEU A 11 12.20 11.65 -2.18
CA LEU A 11 12.47 11.16 -0.84
C LEU A 11 13.98 10.97 -0.60
N PRO A 12 14.48 11.22 0.62
CA PRO A 12 13.74 11.75 1.77
C PRO A 12 13.40 13.23 1.60
N LEU A 13 12.28 13.64 2.21
CA LEU A 13 11.84 15.04 2.23
C LEU A 13 12.89 15.92 2.91
N ALA A 14 13.20 17.04 2.30
CA ALA A 14 14.10 18.02 2.89
C ALA A 14 13.47 18.66 4.16
N LYS A 15 14.31 19.01 5.14
CA LYS A 15 13.84 19.69 6.34
C LYS A 15 13.14 21.01 5.98
N GLY A 16 11.95 21.20 6.55
CA GLY A 16 11.12 22.37 6.31
C GLY A 16 10.22 22.26 5.08
N THR A 17 10.21 21.10 4.39
CA THR A 17 9.22 20.83 3.33
C THR A 17 7.82 20.96 3.89
N ARG A 18 6.94 21.60 3.12
CA ARG A 18 5.51 21.64 3.39
C ARG A 18 4.82 20.56 2.58
N VAL A 19 3.78 19.93 3.12
CA VAL A 19 3.03 18.85 2.47
C VAL A 19 1.52 19.02 2.66
N ALA A 20 0.76 18.57 1.67
CA ALA A 20 -0.67 18.36 1.77
C ALA A 20 -0.94 16.85 1.85
N LEU A 21 -1.76 16.41 2.81
CA LEU A 21 -2.01 15.00 3.09
C LEU A 21 -3.37 14.60 2.53
N PHE A 22 -3.38 13.62 1.65
CA PHE A 22 -4.54 13.09 0.96
C PHE A 22 -4.77 11.62 1.29
N GLY A 23 -6.00 11.18 1.04
CA GLY A 23 -6.41 9.80 1.21
C GLY A 23 -6.82 9.48 2.64
N LYS A 24 -7.97 8.82 2.75
CA LYS A 24 -8.51 8.37 4.04
C LYS A 24 -7.52 7.55 4.86
N GLY A 25 -6.64 6.76 4.20
CA GLY A 25 -5.61 5.94 4.84
C GLY A 25 -4.59 6.73 5.67
N THR A 26 -4.50 8.05 5.48
CA THR A 26 -3.69 8.93 6.32
C THR A 26 -4.21 9.00 7.75
N PHE A 27 -5.52 8.86 7.94
CA PHE A 27 -6.23 9.03 9.22
C PHE A 27 -6.93 7.74 9.66
N ASP A 28 -7.41 6.92 8.73
CA ASP A 28 -7.99 5.59 8.97
C ASP A 28 -6.91 4.51 8.77
N TYR A 29 -5.90 4.54 9.64
CA TYR A 29 -4.72 3.70 9.54
C TYR A 29 -5.01 2.26 9.94
N VAL A 30 -4.64 1.32 9.09
CA VAL A 30 -4.75 -0.12 9.34
C VAL A 30 -3.48 -0.63 10.00
N LYS A 31 -3.52 -0.88 11.32
CA LYS A 31 -2.38 -1.34 12.11
C LYS A 31 -1.98 -2.80 11.86
N GLY A 32 -2.96 -3.62 11.51
CA GLY A 32 -2.81 -5.07 11.34
C GLY A 32 -4.08 -5.68 10.80
N GLY A 33 -4.08 -6.99 10.58
CA GLY A 33 -5.27 -7.74 10.15
C GLY A 33 -6.32 -7.88 11.25
N GLY A 34 -7.54 -8.28 10.85
CA GLY A 34 -8.64 -8.58 11.75
C GLY A 34 -8.57 -9.98 12.36
N GLY A 35 -9.64 -10.39 13.07
CA GLY A 35 -9.75 -11.68 13.72
C GLY A 35 -8.75 -11.86 14.86
N SER A 36 -8.11 -13.02 14.93
CA SER A 36 -7.09 -13.32 15.96
C SER A 36 -5.88 -12.38 15.93
N GLY A 37 -5.62 -11.73 14.79
CA GLY A 37 -4.56 -10.75 14.62
C GLY A 37 -4.94 -9.33 15.10
N ASP A 38 -6.20 -9.08 15.42
CA ASP A 38 -6.66 -7.77 15.89
C ASP A 38 -6.41 -7.57 17.39
N VAL A 39 -5.15 -7.38 17.71
CA VAL A 39 -4.72 -7.14 19.10
C VAL A 39 -5.23 -5.80 19.59
N THR A 40 -5.83 -5.76 20.78
CA THR A 40 -6.19 -4.52 21.46
C THR A 40 -4.94 -3.73 21.83
N CYS A 41 -4.87 -2.49 21.36
CA CYS A 41 -3.76 -1.58 21.58
C CYS A 41 -4.21 -0.39 22.42
N GLU A 42 -3.29 0.17 23.20
CA GLU A 42 -3.54 1.40 23.96
C GLU A 42 -3.76 2.60 23.03
N TYR A 43 -3.03 2.62 21.90
CA TYR A 43 -3.13 3.66 20.87
C TYR A 43 -2.67 3.13 19.52
N ILE A 44 -2.98 3.86 18.46
CA ILE A 44 -2.46 3.66 17.10
C ILE A 44 -1.97 5.01 16.60
N ARG A 45 -0.75 5.07 16.08
CA ARG A 45 -0.20 6.25 15.40
C ARG A 45 -0.49 6.14 13.91
N THR A 46 -1.33 7.02 13.41
CA THR A 46 -1.61 7.17 11.99
C THR A 46 -0.43 7.83 11.26
N LEU A 47 -0.45 7.84 9.93
CA LEU A 47 0.55 8.59 9.16
C LEU A 47 0.53 10.09 9.51
N TYR A 48 -0.68 10.65 9.69
CA TYR A 48 -0.81 12.03 10.17
C TYR A 48 -0.14 12.24 11.53
N ASP A 49 -0.38 11.37 12.51
CA ASP A 49 0.21 11.48 13.85
C ASP A 49 1.74 11.42 13.77
N GLY A 50 2.28 10.50 12.96
CA GLY A 50 3.70 10.38 12.73
C GLY A 50 4.32 11.66 12.18
N LEU A 51 3.77 12.21 11.09
CA LEU A 51 4.24 13.46 10.50
C LEU A 51 4.03 14.66 11.44
N LYS A 52 2.90 14.71 12.14
CA LYS A 52 2.59 15.77 13.12
C LYS A 52 3.58 15.81 14.28
N SER A 53 4.05 14.65 14.73
CA SER A 53 5.08 14.55 15.76
C SER A 53 6.44 15.14 15.36
N LYS A 54 6.65 15.37 14.05
CA LYS A 54 7.86 15.91 13.43
C LYS A 54 7.65 17.34 12.89
N ALA A 55 6.79 18.12 13.52
CA ALA A 55 6.44 19.49 13.10
C ALA A 55 7.62 20.47 13.03
N ASP A 56 8.75 20.14 13.63
CA ASP A 56 10.02 20.87 13.50
C ASP A 56 10.76 20.58 12.17
N LYS A 57 10.32 19.55 11.41
CA LYS A 57 10.92 19.10 10.15
C LYS A 57 10.01 19.24 8.95
N VAL A 58 8.70 19.12 9.14
CA VAL A 58 7.71 19.15 8.05
C VAL A 58 6.52 20.01 8.43
N GLY A 59 6.07 20.86 7.51
CA GLY A 59 4.84 21.64 7.64
C GLY A 59 3.67 20.90 6.99
N ILE A 60 2.53 20.82 7.68
CA ILE A 60 1.33 20.13 7.19
C ILE A 60 0.23 21.14 6.91
N PHE A 61 -0.50 20.98 5.81
CA PHE A 61 -1.69 21.76 5.50
C PHE A 61 -2.88 21.24 6.32
N GLU A 62 -3.11 21.84 7.48
CA GLU A 62 -4.04 21.34 8.51
C GLU A 62 -5.51 21.39 8.09
N GLU A 63 -5.94 22.39 7.28
CA GLU A 63 -7.35 22.53 6.89
C GLU A 63 -7.85 21.29 6.12
N LEU A 64 -6.99 20.68 5.29
CA LEU A 64 -7.29 19.41 4.61
C LEU A 64 -7.33 18.22 5.59
N CYS A 65 -6.44 18.22 6.58
CA CYS A 65 -6.44 17.19 7.62
C CYS A 65 -7.72 17.24 8.47
N ASP A 66 -8.19 18.44 8.80
CA ASP A 66 -9.44 18.62 9.55
C ASP A 66 -10.65 18.11 8.75
N PHE A 67 -10.68 18.41 7.45
CA PHE A 67 -11.71 17.90 6.53
C PHE A 67 -11.79 16.36 6.56
N TYR A 68 -10.67 15.68 6.37
CA TYR A 68 -10.63 14.21 6.39
C TYR A 68 -11.01 13.62 7.75
N ARG A 69 -10.50 14.19 8.85
CA ARG A 69 -10.81 13.71 10.21
C ARG A 69 -12.29 13.85 10.55
N GLU A 70 -12.91 14.95 10.16
CA GLU A 70 -14.35 15.14 10.37
C GLU A 70 -15.19 14.18 9.56
N ASP A 71 -14.81 13.94 8.29
CA ASP A 71 -15.52 13.00 7.42
C ASP A 71 -15.42 11.56 7.94
N ILE A 72 -14.23 11.09 8.22
CA ILE A 72 -13.98 9.75 8.77
C ILE A 72 -14.74 9.54 10.08
N LYS A 73 -14.73 10.54 10.96
CA LYS A 73 -15.50 10.49 12.22
C LYS A 73 -17.00 10.31 11.96
N LYS A 74 -17.57 11.02 10.98
CA LYS A 74 -18.98 10.87 10.59
C LYS A 74 -19.25 9.48 10.02
N GLN A 75 -18.34 8.95 9.20
CA GLN A 75 -18.48 7.61 8.64
C GLN A 75 -18.51 6.54 9.73
N TYR A 76 -17.61 6.61 10.73
CA TYR A 76 -17.62 5.70 11.89
C TYR A 76 -18.90 5.85 12.73
N GLN A 77 -19.41 7.04 12.92
CA GLN A 77 -20.69 7.27 13.60
C GLN A 77 -21.86 6.64 12.83
N ASN A 78 -21.73 6.50 11.52
CA ASN A 78 -22.73 5.86 10.64
C ASN A 78 -22.45 4.34 10.42
N GLY A 79 -21.55 3.73 11.20
CA GLY A 79 -21.32 2.30 11.19
C GLY A 79 -20.25 1.80 10.23
N ALA A 80 -19.38 2.68 9.74
CA ALA A 80 -18.18 2.22 9.03
C ALA A 80 -17.30 1.38 9.97
N VAL A 81 -16.57 0.44 9.39
CA VAL A 81 -15.59 -0.39 10.12
C VAL A 81 -14.17 -0.05 9.64
N PRO A 82 -13.13 -0.38 10.41
CA PRO A 82 -11.75 -0.09 10.04
C PRO A 82 -11.40 -0.54 8.63
N GLY A 83 -10.76 0.36 7.86
CA GLY A 83 -10.38 0.12 6.47
C GLY A 83 -11.52 0.14 5.44
N MET A 84 -12.77 0.30 5.90
CA MET A 84 -13.97 0.35 5.07
C MET A 84 -14.62 1.75 5.03
N THR A 85 -13.91 2.78 5.37
CA THR A 85 -14.31 4.15 5.09
C THR A 85 -14.20 4.44 3.59
N ILE A 86 -15.02 5.34 3.09
CA ILE A 86 -15.05 5.74 1.68
C ILE A 86 -14.21 7.01 1.52
N GLU A 87 -13.50 7.12 0.41
CA GLU A 87 -12.75 8.33 0.08
C GLU A 87 -13.73 9.49 -0.18
N PRO A 88 -13.64 10.62 0.55
CA PRO A 88 -14.56 11.71 0.40
C PRO A 88 -14.24 12.57 -0.83
N GLN A 89 -15.27 13.21 -1.39
CA GLN A 89 -15.05 14.23 -2.42
C GLN A 89 -14.48 15.50 -1.80
N ILE A 90 -13.31 15.91 -2.25
CA ILE A 90 -12.61 17.08 -1.73
C ILE A 90 -13.16 18.36 -2.40
N PRO A 91 -13.57 19.38 -1.62
CA PRO A 91 -14.02 20.64 -2.18
C PRO A 91 -12.92 21.32 -3.01
N GLY A 92 -13.25 21.81 -4.22
CA GLY A 92 -12.26 22.42 -5.12
C GLY A 92 -11.58 23.68 -4.54
N GLU A 93 -12.24 24.41 -3.63
CA GLU A 93 -11.58 25.52 -2.92
C GLU A 93 -10.50 25.05 -1.94
N LEU A 94 -10.69 23.87 -1.34
CA LEU A 94 -9.73 23.28 -0.42
C LEU A 94 -8.48 22.81 -1.17
N ILE A 95 -8.66 22.25 -2.38
CA ILE A 95 -7.55 21.90 -3.28
C ILE A 95 -6.73 23.13 -3.65
N LYS A 96 -7.36 24.22 -4.07
CA LYS A 96 -6.67 25.48 -4.41
C LYS A 96 -5.88 26.06 -3.24
N LYS A 97 -6.39 25.95 -2.02
CA LYS A 97 -5.66 26.36 -0.82
C LYS A 97 -4.45 25.45 -0.56
N ALA A 98 -4.61 24.14 -0.71
CA ALA A 98 -3.54 23.18 -0.55
C ALA A 98 -2.43 23.39 -1.57
N GLU A 99 -2.77 23.57 -2.85
CA GLU A 99 -1.84 23.91 -3.95
C GLU A 99 -1.10 25.21 -3.68
N SER A 100 -1.80 26.25 -3.17
CA SER A 100 -1.18 27.51 -2.80
C SER A 100 -0.22 27.38 -1.60
N TYR A 101 -0.41 26.36 -0.75
CA TYR A 101 0.42 26.09 0.41
C TYR A 101 1.70 25.32 0.06
N THR A 102 1.61 24.34 -0.87
CA THR A 102 2.75 23.46 -1.23
C THR A 102 2.58 22.85 -2.62
N ASP A 103 3.72 22.47 -3.23
CA ASP A 103 3.81 21.67 -4.45
C ASP A 103 3.87 20.16 -4.20
N THR A 104 3.86 19.74 -2.94
CA THR A 104 4.11 18.36 -2.53
C THR A 104 2.89 17.74 -1.85
N ALA A 105 2.36 16.68 -2.44
CA ALA A 105 1.26 15.89 -1.90
C ALA A 105 1.73 14.53 -1.42
N ILE A 106 1.15 14.06 -0.31
CA ILE A 106 1.30 12.67 0.17
C ILE A 106 -0.08 12.03 0.15
N ILE A 107 -0.24 10.97 -0.62
CA ILE A 107 -1.45 10.15 -0.70
C ILE A 107 -1.25 8.89 0.15
N SER A 108 -2.21 8.54 0.99
CA SER A 108 -2.19 7.25 1.68
C SER A 108 -3.40 6.39 1.31
N ILE A 109 -3.12 5.21 0.76
CA ILE A 109 -4.12 4.19 0.42
C ILE A 109 -4.04 3.08 1.46
N CYS A 110 -5.19 2.68 2.01
CA CYS A 110 -5.27 1.56 2.96
C CYS A 110 -6.15 0.43 2.43
N ARG A 111 -5.76 -0.80 2.79
CA ARG A 111 -6.57 -2.02 2.60
C ARG A 111 -6.52 -2.84 3.86
N PHE A 112 -7.69 -3.30 4.26
CA PHE A 112 -7.86 -4.15 5.44
C PHE A 112 -8.26 -5.55 5.01
N SER A 113 -7.77 -6.55 5.72
CA SER A 113 -8.22 -7.94 5.65
C SER A 113 -7.95 -8.61 7.00
N GLY A 114 -8.53 -9.79 7.22
CA GLY A 114 -8.34 -10.50 8.47
C GLY A 114 -8.90 -11.90 8.42
N GLU A 115 -8.82 -12.61 9.53
CA GLU A 115 -9.40 -13.92 9.70
C GLU A 115 -10.92 -13.88 9.45
N GLY A 116 -11.42 -14.76 8.61
CA GLY A 116 -12.83 -14.80 8.20
C GLY A 116 -13.24 -13.66 7.26
N TRP A 117 -12.27 -12.97 6.69
CA TRP A 117 -12.50 -11.95 5.70
C TRP A 117 -11.32 -11.85 4.73
N ASP A 118 -11.33 -12.67 3.73
CA ASP A 118 -10.37 -12.63 2.65
C ASP A 118 -10.63 -11.44 1.73
N ARG A 119 -9.56 -10.86 1.22
CA ARG A 119 -9.66 -9.87 0.16
C ARG A 119 -10.06 -10.58 -1.12
N THR A 120 -11.16 -10.16 -1.69
CA THR A 120 -11.67 -10.72 -2.93
C THR A 120 -11.37 -9.80 -4.11
N ALA A 121 -10.83 -10.40 -5.12
CA ALA A 121 -10.56 -9.72 -6.38
C ALA A 121 -11.79 -9.40 -7.18
N TYR A 122 -12.72 -10.30 -7.13
CA TYR A 122 -14.04 -10.16 -7.70
C TYR A 122 -15.06 -10.22 -6.58
N ILE A 123 -15.73 -9.10 -6.37
CA ILE A 123 -16.68 -8.95 -5.29
C ILE A 123 -18.08 -9.16 -5.84
N ASP A 124 -18.45 -10.41 -6.05
CA ASP A 124 -19.83 -10.80 -6.28
C ASP A 124 -20.43 -11.34 -4.96
N PRO A 125 -21.27 -10.55 -4.28
CA PRO A 125 -21.91 -10.99 -3.04
C PRO A 125 -22.83 -12.20 -3.21
N GLU A 126 -23.21 -12.53 -4.43
CA GLU A 126 -24.00 -13.72 -4.78
C GLU A 126 -23.12 -14.95 -5.10
N ASN A 127 -21.78 -14.80 -5.04
CA ASN A 127 -20.88 -15.92 -5.27
C ASN A 127 -21.07 -17.00 -4.20
N LYS A 128 -21.52 -18.16 -4.63
CA LYS A 128 -21.83 -19.30 -3.74
C LYS A 128 -20.60 -19.94 -3.10
N ALA A 129 -19.40 -19.64 -3.60
CA ALA A 129 -18.14 -20.09 -3.01
C ALA A 129 -17.73 -19.27 -1.78
N ILE A 130 -18.33 -18.08 -1.56
CA ILE A 130 -18.07 -17.26 -0.39
C ILE A 130 -18.70 -17.89 0.85
N CYS A 131 -17.94 -17.98 1.92
CA CYS A 131 -18.41 -18.50 3.21
C CYS A 131 -19.50 -17.58 3.80
N ASP A 132 -20.49 -18.17 4.47
CA ASP A 132 -21.62 -17.42 5.03
C ASP A 132 -21.17 -16.33 6.04
N SER A 133 -20.09 -16.56 6.76
CA SER A 133 -19.50 -15.59 7.69
C SER A 133 -18.87 -14.37 6.99
N GLU A 134 -18.56 -14.49 5.71
CA GLU A 134 -17.89 -13.44 4.93
C GLU A 134 -18.87 -12.60 4.08
N VAL A 135 -20.10 -13.09 3.89
CA VAL A 135 -21.10 -12.47 3.01
C VAL A 135 -21.35 -10.99 3.36
N GLU A 136 -21.45 -10.66 4.64
CA GLU A 136 -21.72 -9.28 5.07
C GLU A 136 -20.56 -8.34 4.70
N MET A 137 -19.33 -8.78 4.94
CA MET A 137 -18.14 -7.99 4.61
C MET A 137 -17.93 -7.89 3.10
N THR A 138 -18.21 -8.95 2.36
CA THR A 138 -18.20 -8.96 0.90
C THR A 138 -19.21 -7.96 0.32
N LYS A 139 -20.41 -7.89 0.87
CA LYS A 139 -21.42 -6.90 0.47
C LYS A 139 -20.98 -5.47 0.76
N ARG A 140 -20.36 -5.22 1.91
CA ARG A 140 -19.80 -3.90 2.25
C ARG A 140 -18.68 -3.53 1.30
N ALA A 141 -17.76 -4.44 1.03
CA ALA A 141 -16.66 -4.25 0.10
C ALA A 141 -17.16 -3.95 -1.32
N ALA A 142 -18.15 -4.69 -1.82
CA ALA A 142 -18.78 -4.46 -3.12
C ALA A 142 -19.43 -3.07 -3.24
N GLY A 143 -19.94 -2.52 -2.14
CA GLY A 143 -20.47 -1.16 -2.10
C GLY A 143 -19.41 -0.04 -2.16
N ILE A 144 -18.14 -0.37 -1.93
CA ILE A 144 -17.01 0.57 -1.92
C ILE A 144 -16.13 0.40 -3.15
N PHE A 145 -15.83 -0.84 -3.52
CA PHE A 145 -14.88 -1.22 -4.56
C PHE A 145 -15.60 -1.84 -5.76
N SER A 146 -16.03 -1.02 -6.70
CA SER A 146 -16.74 -1.44 -7.92
C SER A 146 -15.95 -2.46 -8.77
N ASN A 147 -14.62 -2.36 -8.75
CA ASN A 147 -13.69 -3.22 -9.49
C ASN A 147 -12.89 -4.19 -8.58
N GLY A 148 -13.42 -4.46 -7.39
CA GLY A 148 -12.70 -5.24 -6.38
C GLY A 148 -11.68 -4.42 -5.58
N ASP A 149 -11.35 -4.88 -4.40
CA ASP A 149 -10.46 -4.18 -3.47
C ASP A 149 -8.96 -4.29 -3.82
N PHE A 150 -8.64 -5.06 -4.86
CA PHE A 150 -7.31 -5.07 -5.47
C PHE A 150 -7.01 -3.73 -6.15
N CYS A 151 -8.00 -3.16 -6.83
CA CYS A 151 -7.91 -1.87 -7.51
C CYS A 151 -8.18 -0.69 -6.57
N LEU A 152 -7.97 0.54 -7.06
CA LEU A 152 -8.49 1.73 -6.42
C LEU A 152 -10.02 1.73 -6.47
N SER A 153 -10.68 2.23 -5.44
CA SER A 153 -12.10 2.58 -5.52
C SER A 153 -12.30 3.80 -6.41
N ASP A 154 -13.53 4.01 -6.90
CA ASP A 154 -13.83 5.17 -7.76
C ASP A 154 -13.47 6.50 -7.09
N GLY A 155 -13.71 6.63 -5.78
CA GLY A 155 -13.33 7.83 -5.02
C GLY A 155 -11.82 7.99 -4.86
N GLU A 156 -11.09 6.89 -4.62
CA GLU A 156 -9.63 6.91 -4.56
C GLU A 156 -9.01 7.27 -5.91
N GLN A 157 -9.56 6.74 -7.02
CA GLN A 157 -9.11 7.10 -8.36
C GLN A 157 -9.32 8.58 -8.64
N GLN A 158 -10.50 9.12 -8.34
CA GLN A 158 -10.79 10.54 -8.50
C GLN A 158 -9.84 11.42 -7.67
N MET A 159 -9.56 11.03 -6.44
CA MET A 159 -8.62 11.75 -5.58
C MET A 159 -7.20 11.70 -6.14
N VAL A 160 -6.73 10.54 -6.61
CA VAL A 160 -5.40 10.40 -7.23
C VAL A 160 -5.28 11.29 -8.48
N ASP A 161 -6.27 11.26 -9.36
CA ASP A 161 -6.27 12.08 -10.59
C ASP A 161 -6.26 13.57 -10.24
N LEU A 162 -7.06 13.98 -9.28
CA LEU A 162 -7.10 15.36 -8.79
C LEU A 162 -5.75 15.80 -8.21
N VAL A 163 -5.10 14.97 -7.42
CA VAL A 163 -3.79 15.29 -6.85
C VAL A 163 -2.72 15.38 -7.95
N LYS A 164 -2.72 14.50 -8.93
CA LYS A 164 -1.79 14.53 -10.08
C LYS A 164 -1.96 15.80 -10.93
N GLU A 165 -3.18 16.34 -11.01
CA GLU A 165 -3.45 17.58 -11.76
C GLU A 165 -2.90 18.83 -11.06
N HIS A 166 -2.84 18.83 -9.71
CA HIS A 166 -2.57 20.03 -8.91
C HIS A 166 -1.21 20.05 -8.20
N PHE A 167 -0.47 18.93 -8.17
CA PHE A 167 0.79 18.84 -7.42
C PHE A 167 1.94 18.30 -8.25
N ASP A 168 3.09 18.96 -8.18
CA ASP A 168 4.29 18.57 -8.93
C ASP A 168 5.02 17.36 -8.35
N LYS A 169 4.85 17.11 -7.04
CA LYS A 169 5.50 16.02 -6.31
C LYS A 169 4.44 15.21 -5.59
N VAL A 170 4.17 14.03 -6.10
CA VAL A 170 3.19 13.12 -5.52
C VAL A 170 3.91 11.91 -4.92
N ILE A 171 3.73 11.74 -3.61
CA ILE A 171 4.29 10.64 -2.83
C ILE A 171 3.13 9.75 -2.40
N VAL A 172 3.26 8.45 -2.59
CA VAL A 172 2.23 7.47 -2.20
C VAL A 172 2.73 6.60 -1.05
N VAL A 173 1.89 6.42 -0.04
CA VAL A 173 2.12 5.52 1.09
C VAL A 173 1.05 4.44 1.06
N MET A 174 1.47 3.18 0.84
CA MET A 174 0.59 2.02 0.76
C MET A 174 0.50 1.32 2.13
N ASN A 175 -0.58 1.57 2.88
CA ASN A 175 -0.89 0.91 4.13
C ASN A 175 -1.79 -0.31 3.87
N VAL A 176 -1.20 -1.38 3.37
CA VAL A 176 -1.92 -2.55 2.84
C VAL A 176 -1.37 -3.85 3.44
N GLY A 177 -2.22 -4.85 3.64
CA GLY A 177 -1.83 -6.16 4.19
C GLY A 177 -1.59 -7.25 3.15
N GLY A 178 -1.66 -6.93 1.87
CA GLY A 178 -1.52 -7.90 0.79
C GLY A 178 -1.31 -7.23 -0.56
N MET A 179 -1.48 -8.00 -1.65
CA MET A 179 -1.29 -7.51 -3.00
C MET A 179 -2.35 -6.51 -3.41
N VAL A 180 -1.96 -5.52 -4.18
CA VAL A 180 -2.82 -4.47 -4.74
C VAL A 180 -2.36 -4.17 -6.15
N ASP A 181 -3.24 -3.55 -6.93
CA ASP A 181 -2.87 -2.99 -8.23
C ASP A 181 -1.79 -1.92 -8.05
N THR A 182 -0.71 -2.08 -8.76
CA THR A 182 0.42 -1.14 -8.79
C THR A 182 0.54 -0.43 -10.12
N SER A 183 -0.29 -0.76 -11.10
CA SER A 183 -0.19 -0.26 -12.47
C SER A 183 -0.45 1.24 -12.56
N TRP A 184 -1.27 1.78 -11.65
CA TRP A 184 -1.59 3.20 -11.61
C TRP A 184 -0.44 4.12 -11.18
N PHE A 185 0.66 3.56 -10.65
CA PHE A 185 1.85 4.33 -10.29
C PHE A 185 3.17 3.78 -10.85
N ALA A 186 3.20 2.52 -11.27
CA ALA A 186 4.47 1.86 -11.63
C ALA A 186 5.20 2.58 -12.77
N GLU A 187 4.48 2.97 -13.82
CA GLU A 187 5.03 3.65 -15.00
C GLU A 187 4.50 5.10 -15.14
N ASP A 188 3.86 5.67 -14.10
CA ASP A 188 3.30 7.01 -14.13
C ASP A 188 4.31 8.04 -13.59
N ASP A 189 4.86 8.86 -14.48
CA ASP A 189 5.87 9.87 -14.15
C ASP A 189 5.36 10.98 -13.21
N LEU A 190 4.03 11.14 -13.08
CA LEU A 190 3.43 12.10 -12.15
C LEU A 190 3.47 11.61 -10.69
N ILE A 191 3.64 10.30 -10.48
CA ILE A 191 3.84 9.73 -9.15
C ILE A 191 5.35 9.63 -8.88
N SER A 192 5.86 10.53 -8.05
CA SER A 192 7.30 10.68 -7.81
C SER A 192 7.89 9.59 -6.93
N SER A 193 7.17 9.14 -5.90
CA SER A 193 7.69 8.14 -4.94
C SER A 193 6.58 7.27 -4.36
N VAL A 194 6.89 6.00 -4.09
CA VAL A 194 5.95 5.05 -3.50
C VAL A 194 6.64 4.24 -2.39
N LEU A 195 6.08 4.32 -1.18
CA LEU A 195 6.49 3.57 0.00
C LEU A 195 5.40 2.57 0.40
N PHE A 196 5.66 1.28 0.32
CA PHE A 196 4.84 0.26 0.96
C PHE A 196 5.13 0.25 2.46
N ALA A 197 4.26 0.87 3.23
CA ALA A 197 4.32 0.87 4.69
C ALA A 197 3.83 -0.45 5.28
N PHE A 198 3.02 -1.20 4.52
CA PHE A 198 2.31 -2.37 4.98
C PHE A 198 1.49 -2.09 6.25
N GLN A 199 1.25 -3.10 7.08
CA GLN A 199 0.57 -2.99 8.36
C GLN A 199 1.63 -2.94 9.47
N GLY A 200 2.03 -1.74 9.85
CA GLY A 200 3.19 -1.49 10.71
C GLY A 200 2.93 -1.53 12.22
N GLY A 201 1.75 -2.01 12.66
CA GLY A 201 1.39 -2.05 14.08
C GLY A 201 1.08 -0.67 14.66
N MET A 202 1.23 -0.54 15.99
CA MET A 202 0.87 0.67 16.74
C MET A 202 1.64 1.92 16.28
N GLU A 203 2.91 1.76 15.94
CA GLU A 203 3.83 2.84 15.56
C GLU A 203 4.10 2.91 14.04
N GLY A 204 3.29 2.23 13.24
CA GLY A 204 3.49 2.17 11.80
C GLY A 204 3.49 3.54 11.11
N GLY A 205 2.62 4.45 11.55
CA GLY A 205 2.59 5.82 11.03
C GLY A 205 3.83 6.62 11.42
N THR A 206 4.34 6.45 12.63
CA THR A 206 5.61 7.06 13.09
C THR A 206 6.78 6.55 12.24
N ALA A 207 6.88 5.24 12.08
CA ALA A 207 7.94 4.61 11.28
C ALA A 207 7.89 5.06 9.80
N ALA A 208 6.69 5.17 9.21
CA ALA A 208 6.54 5.70 7.86
C ALA A 208 7.01 7.16 7.77
N ALA A 209 6.63 8.02 8.72
CA ALA A 209 7.06 9.41 8.78
C ALA A 209 8.58 9.53 8.92
N GLU A 210 9.22 8.70 9.74
CA GLU A 210 10.68 8.67 9.89
C GLU A 210 11.39 8.31 8.58
N LEU A 211 10.87 7.34 7.82
CA LEU A 211 11.39 7.02 6.50
C LEU A 211 11.18 8.18 5.52
N LEU A 212 9.98 8.75 5.45
CA LEU A 212 9.70 9.88 4.56
C LEU A 212 10.62 11.09 4.82
N LEU A 213 11.03 11.29 6.07
CA LEU A 213 11.88 12.41 6.51
C LEU A 213 13.38 12.07 6.56
N GLY A 214 13.77 10.85 6.19
CA GLY A 214 15.17 10.41 6.16
C GLY A 214 15.79 10.20 7.55
N GLU A 215 14.97 10.01 8.59
CA GLU A 215 15.47 9.60 9.93
C GLU A 215 15.82 8.10 9.96
N GLY A 216 15.24 7.35 9.04
CA GLY A 216 15.56 5.97 8.73
C GLY A 216 15.89 5.81 7.24
N ASN A 217 16.61 4.74 6.90
CA ASN A 217 16.91 4.38 5.51
C ASN A 217 16.04 3.17 5.12
N PRO A 218 15.21 3.27 4.06
CA PRO A 218 14.42 2.12 3.63
C PRO A 218 15.36 0.99 3.19
N SER A 219 15.16 -0.18 3.79
CA SER A 219 15.96 -1.39 3.56
C SER A 219 15.11 -2.65 3.35
N GLY A 220 13.80 -2.52 3.46
CA GLY A 220 12.86 -3.61 3.20
C GLY A 220 12.91 -4.08 1.75
N LYS A 221 12.57 -5.36 1.56
CA LYS A 221 12.44 -5.99 0.25
C LYS A 221 11.06 -6.64 0.16
N LEU A 222 10.47 -6.62 -1.04
CA LEU A 222 9.19 -7.28 -1.27
C LEU A 222 9.30 -8.78 -1.00
N SER A 223 8.40 -9.31 -0.21
CA SER A 223 8.24 -10.74 0.06
C SER A 223 7.38 -11.45 -0.99
N ASP A 224 6.81 -10.68 -1.91
CA ASP A 224 5.94 -11.15 -2.99
C ASP A 224 6.27 -10.47 -4.30
N THR A 225 5.83 -11.09 -5.42
CA THR A 225 5.86 -10.47 -6.75
C THR A 225 4.58 -9.68 -6.96
N LEU A 226 4.68 -8.41 -7.32
CA LEU A 226 3.54 -7.57 -7.67
C LEU A 226 3.35 -7.60 -9.18
N ALA A 227 2.32 -8.32 -9.63
CA ALA A 227 1.96 -8.43 -11.04
C ALA A 227 1.22 -7.17 -11.54
N LYS A 228 1.12 -7.02 -12.86
CA LYS A 228 0.45 -5.89 -13.53
C LYS A 228 -1.06 -5.91 -13.33
N SER A 229 -1.63 -7.10 -13.27
CA SER A 229 -3.05 -7.28 -13.02
C SER A 229 -3.29 -8.48 -12.12
N LEU A 230 -4.49 -8.54 -11.55
CA LEU A 230 -4.90 -9.68 -10.74
C LEU A 230 -4.97 -10.98 -11.54
N GLN A 231 -5.41 -10.90 -12.78
CA GLN A 231 -5.52 -12.05 -13.71
C GLN A 231 -4.16 -12.62 -14.11
N ASP A 232 -3.07 -11.93 -13.80
CA ASP A 232 -1.72 -12.43 -14.03
C ASP A 232 -1.26 -13.43 -12.95
N TYR A 233 -1.97 -13.51 -11.82
CA TYR A 233 -1.75 -14.54 -10.80
C TYR A 233 -2.50 -15.82 -11.16
N PRO A 234 -1.84 -16.99 -11.26
CA PRO A 234 -2.48 -18.22 -11.73
C PRO A 234 -3.69 -18.67 -10.92
N SER A 235 -3.70 -18.40 -9.62
CA SER A 235 -4.80 -18.76 -8.72
C SER A 235 -6.01 -17.83 -8.76
N SER A 236 -5.94 -16.70 -9.47
CA SER A 236 -7.00 -15.69 -9.45
C SER A 236 -8.36 -16.20 -9.93
N GLU A 237 -8.39 -17.14 -10.86
CA GLU A 237 -9.63 -17.71 -11.40
C GLU A 237 -10.21 -18.84 -10.54
N SER A 238 -9.36 -19.55 -9.77
CA SER A 238 -9.76 -20.73 -8.97
C SER A 238 -9.97 -20.42 -7.50
N PHE A 239 -9.63 -19.24 -7.01
CA PHE A 239 -9.61 -18.90 -5.59
C PHE A 239 -10.99 -19.03 -4.92
N HIS A 240 -12.08 -18.66 -5.59
CA HIS A 240 -13.46 -18.80 -5.11
C HIS A 240 -14.31 -19.62 -6.10
N GLU A 241 -13.76 -20.67 -6.69
CA GLU A 241 -14.44 -21.49 -7.67
C GLU A 241 -15.53 -22.37 -7.01
N SER A 242 -15.29 -22.93 -5.83
CA SER A 242 -16.19 -23.83 -5.14
C SER A 242 -16.12 -23.68 -3.61
N ARG A 243 -17.21 -24.07 -2.92
CA ARG A 243 -17.23 -24.26 -1.46
C ARG A 243 -16.64 -25.59 -1.01
N ASP A 244 -16.62 -26.57 -1.89
CA ASP A 244 -16.32 -27.96 -1.56
C ASP A 244 -14.87 -28.34 -1.85
N TYR A 245 -14.20 -27.61 -2.72
CA TYR A 245 -12.81 -27.84 -3.12
C TYR A 245 -12.13 -26.55 -3.58
N VAL A 246 -10.81 -26.58 -3.58
CA VAL A 246 -9.96 -25.58 -4.22
C VAL A 246 -8.84 -26.29 -4.97
N ASP A 247 -8.60 -25.91 -6.22
CA ASP A 247 -7.54 -26.46 -7.02
C ASP A 247 -6.24 -25.65 -6.82
N TYR A 248 -5.19 -26.32 -6.39
CA TYR A 248 -3.85 -25.73 -6.25
C TYR A 248 -3.15 -25.64 -7.62
N VAL A 249 -3.68 -24.79 -8.49
CA VAL A 249 -3.25 -24.65 -9.89
C VAL A 249 -1.78 -24.22 -10.05
N GLU A 250 -1.20 -23.61 -9.03
CA GLU A 250 0.19 -23.18 -9.03
C GLU A 250 1.19 -24.29 -8.71
N ASP A 251 0.74 -25.36 -8.01
CA ASP A 251 1.56 -26.48 -7.56
C ASP A 251 2.86 -25.95 -6.88
N ILE A 252 4.04 -26.38 -7.34
CA ILE A 252 5.33 -25.90 -6.82
C ILE A 252 5.69 -24.47 -7.27
N TYR A 253 4.97 -23.94 -8.26
CA TYR A 253 5.22 -22.61 -8.84
C TYR A 253 4.41 -21.51 -8.13
N VAL A 254 4.36 -21.52 -6.80
CA VAL A 254 3.67 -20.50 -6.00
C VAL A 254 4.46 -19.19 -6.00
N GLY A 255 3.74 -18.07 -6.24
CA GLY A 255 4.25 -16.72 -6.13
C GLY A 255 5.41 -16.44 -7.10
N TYR A 256 6.55 -15.95 -6.61
CA TYR A 256 7.70 -15.58 -7.46
C TYR A 256 8.23 -16.73 -8.30
N ARG A 257 8.07 -17.98 -7.88
CA ARG A 257 8.53 -19.15 -8.65
C ARG A 257 7.81 -19.25 -9.99
N TYR A 258 6.52 -18.91 -10.04
CA TYR A 258 5.77 -18.83 -11.29
C TYR A 258 6.37 -17.78 -12.21
N PHE A 259 6.50 -16.55 -11.73
CA PHE A 259 6.95 -15.43 -12.53
C PHE A 259 8.41 -15.53 -12.99
N GLU A 260 9.26 -16.21 -12.25
CA GLU A 260 10.68 -16.42 -12.62
C GLU A 260 10.92 -17.66 -13.46
N THR A 261 9.97 -18.61 -13.54
CA THR A 261 10.17 -19.91 -14.17
C THR A 261 9.35 -20.11 -15.44
N ILE A 262 8.09 -19.68 -15.42
CA ILE A 262 7.16 -19.92 -16.54
C ILE A 262 7.46 -18.94 -17.68
N PRO A 263 7.65 -19.42 -18.92
CA PRO A 263 7.93 -18.56 -20.07
C PRO A 263 6.88 -17.47 -20.25
N GLY A 264 7.33 -16.21 -20.38
CA GLY A 264 6.47 -15.04 -20.55
C GLY A 264 5.85 -14.49 -19.27
N ALA A 265 5.91 -15.20 -18.13
CA ALA A 265 5.32 -14.74 -16.88
C ALA A 265 6.04 -13.49 -16.33
N ARG A 266 7.34 -13.37 -16.54
CA ARG A 266 8.13 -12.21 -16.07
C ARG A 266 7.69 -10.88 -16.68
N GLU A 267 7.16 -10.90 -17.89
CA GLU A 267 6.64 -9.70 -18.59
C GLU A 267 5.38 -9.13 -17.92
N LYS A 268 4.72 -9.93 -17.08
CA LYS A 268 3.53 -9.60 -16.31
C LYS A 268 3.82 -8.95 -14.95
N VAL A 269 5.08 -8.64 -14.65
CA VAL A 269 5.51 -8.17 -13.33
C VAL A 269 5.81 -6.68 -13.36
N ASN A 270 5.24 -5.93 -12.40
CA ASN A 270 5.64 -4.55 -12.11
C ASN A 270 6.83 -4.52 -11.14
N TYR A 271 6.74 -5.26 -10.03
CA TYR A 271 7.80 -5.33 -9.03
C TYR A 271 8.07 -6.78 -8.64
N PRO A 272 9.28 -7.31 -8.87
CA PRO A 272 9.60 -8.69 -8.56
C PRO A 272 9.82 -8.91 -7.07
N PHE A 273 9.68 -10.16 -6.62
CA PHE A 273 10.14 -10.60 -5.31
C PHE A 273 11.56 -10.11 -5.02
N GLY A 274 11.81 -9.66 -3.81
CA GLY A 274 13.11 -9.14 -3.38
C GLY A 274 13.41 -7.71 -3.84
N PHE A 275 12.52 -7.08 -4.61
CA PHE A 275 12.70 -5.68 -5.01
C PHE A 275 12.54 -4.73 -3.82
N GLY A 276 13.30 -3.64 -3.86
CA GLY A 276 13.20 -2.55 -2.89
C GLY A 276 14.38 -1.60 -3.07
N LEU A 277 14.08 -0.32 -3.02
CA LEU A 277 15.05 0.78 -3.12
C LEU A 277 15.54 1.19 -1.74
N SER A 278 16.60 1.98 -1.73
CA SER A 278 17.17 2.61 -0.55
C SER A 278 17.56 4.04 -0.90
N TYR A 279 17.77 4.90 0.08
CA TYR A 279 18.32 6.24 -0.14
C TYR A 279 19.82 6.23 -0.46
N THR A 280 20.46 5.08 -0.25
CA THR A 280 21.84 4.83 -0.63
C THR A 280 21.95 3.62 -1.54
N THR A 281 23.07 3.49 -2.22
CA THR A 281 23.39 2.35 -3.08
C THR A 281 24.51 1.52 -2.46
N PHE A 282 24.43 0.21 -2.65
CA PHE A 282 25.45 -0.72 -2.22
C PHE A 282 25.97 -1.49 -3.45
N SER A 283 27.26 -1.72 -3.51
CA SER A 283 27.85 -2.71 -4.41
C SER A 283 28.31 -3.90 -3.58
N MET A 284 28.08 -5.10 -4.09
CA MET A 284 28.57 -6.33 -3.48
C MET A 284 29.42 -7.07 -4.50
N GLU A 285 30.62 -7.44 -4.10
CA GLU A 285 31.51 -8.26 -4.89
C GLU A 285 31.84 -9.53 -4.11
N ALA A 286 31.71 -10.67 -4.78
CA ALA A 286 32.15 -11.95 -4.23
C ALA A 286 33.49 -12.35 -4.83
N ASP A 287 34.43 -12.69 -3.98
CA ASP A 287 35.80 -13.01 -4.36
C ASP A 287 36.30 -14.25 -3.60
N GLY A 288 37.41 -14.84 -4.05
CA GLY A 288 38.07 -15.93 -3.33
C GLY A 288 37.26 -17.21 -3.23
N PHE A 289 36.52 -17.58 -4.28
CA PHE A 289 35.76 -18.82 -4.30
C PHE A 289 36.67 -20.06 -4.12
N SER A 290 36.29 -20.88 -3.16
CA SER A 290 36.89 -22.21 -2.98
C SER A 290 35.79 -23.26 -2.77
N TYR A 291 36.02 -24.44 -3.29
CA TYR A 291 35.10 -25.57 -3.27
C TYR A 291 35.75 -26.77 -2.58
N ALA A 292 35.07 -27.35 -1.63
CA ALA A 292 35.38 -28.65 -1.03
C ALA A 292 34.13 -29.53 -1.17
N GLU A 293 34.25 -30.82 -0.88
CA GLU A 293 33.22 -31.84 -1.16
C GLU A 293 31.80 -31.44 -0.70
N ASN A 294 31.65 -30.74 0.42
CA ASN A 294 30.37 -30.29 0.98
C ASN A 294 30.39 -28.81 1.42
N GLN A 295 31.34 -28.02 0.92
CA GLN A 295 31.48 -26.64 1.35
C GLN A 295 31.87 -25.73 0.18
N VAL A 296 31.23 -24.58 0.12
CA VAL A 296 31.62 -23.44 -0.72
C VAL A 296 32.00 -22.29 0.20
N SER A 297 33.16 -21.71 0.01
CA SER A 297 33.60 -20.54 0.77
C SER A 297 33.92 -19.40 -0.20
N PHE A 298 33.60 -18.20 0.18
CA PHE A 298 33.89 -16.98 -0.58
C PHE A 298 33.95 -15.77 0.37
N VAL A 299 34.52 -14.69 -0.10
CA VAL A 299 34.57 -13.42 0.61
C VAL A 299 33.61 -12.44 -0.07
N MET A 300 32.71 -11.83 0.70
CA MET A 300 31.86 -10.72 0.26
C MET A 300 32.54 -9.41 0.65
N LYS A 301 32.64 -8.49 -0.30
CA LYS A 301 33.13 -7.12 -0.10
C LYS A 301 32.04 -6.11 -0.42
#